data_120c43f05c9c1757eb521bde8adcc50a
#
_entry.id   120c43f05c9c1757eb521bde8adcc50a
#
_cell.length_a   1.000
_cell.length_b   1.000
_cell.length_c   1.000
_cell.angle_alpha   90.00
_cell.angle_beta   90.00
_cell.angle_gamma   90.00
#
_symmetry.space_group_name_H-M   'P 1'
#
loop_
_entity.id
_entity.type
_entity.pdbx_description
1 polymer ?
#
loop_
_entity_poly.entity_id
_entity_poly.type
_entity_poly.pdbx_seq_one_letter_code
_entity_poly.pdbx_strand_id
1 'polypeptide(L)'
;MPSLEIGGAERSLIGLLEALENKSVQVSVFLYRREGEFIKDLPQYVRLLPEIPAYHAYTEPILSLVKHGRLRFAAARLLAKLAFLLYGTFMRKPTGTWTHLQYISAFLQPFLPNIPGEYDLAAQYLGVADTLVHKVNAKYKVAWNHTDYATQHPNPKLDRRVYTNVDYVVSVSESCTEAFRHMYPAFSQKAVTVENCLARELIERKSLLPAAGMYREAGETVLLSVGRFCEAKNFEAIPKICTVLLKRGLSVKWYILGYGDRETQIREAIQAVHMEDFVVLLGKKENPYPYMRMCDIYVQPSVYEGKCVAVREAQLLGKPVIITDFSTAHSQLRDGIDGMIAPLDFDGFTDALAALIQDNEKQEALKAACRSTDFTQYKEAEKILRFAEGRESYAEDQRHCADLQRRKISRAVR
;
A
#
# COMPACT_ATOMS: atom_id res chain seq x y z
N MET A 1 12.89 7.81 0.44
CA MET A 1 11.91 7.17 1.33
C MET A 1 12.58 6.72 2.65
N PRO A 2 11.83 6.40 3.74
CA PRO A 2 12.44 6.08 5.04
C PRO A 2 13.37 4.86 5.02
N SER A 3 12.87 3.72 4.57
CA SER A 3 13.58 2.43 4.47
C SER A 3 12.85 1.54 3.45
N LEU A 4 13.30 0.30 3.26
CA LEU A 4 12.65 -0.73 2.43
C LEU A 4 12.20 -1.92 3.29
N GLU A 5 11.44 -1.62 4.34
CA GLU A 5 10.81 -2.59 5.23
C GLU A 5 9.67 -3.36 4.53
N ILE A 6 9.09 -4.35 5.22
CA ILE A 6 7.94 -5.09 4.70
C ILE A 6 6.69 -4.20 4.71
N GLY A 7 6.26 -3.76 3.54
CA GLY A 7 5.08 -2.94 3.33
C GLY A 7 4.55 -2.98 1.89
N GLY A 8 3.31 -2.52 1.71
CA GLY A 8 2.67 -2.49 0.39
C GLY A 8 3.27 -1.44 -0.55
N ALA A 9 3.62 -0.26 -0.01
CA ALA A 9 4.26 0.80 -0.79
C ALA A 9 5.66 0.39 -1.25
N GLU A 10 6.42 -0.28 -0.38
CA GLU A 10 7.76 -0.77 -0.69
C GLU A 10 7.73 -1.84 -1.78
N ARG A 11 6.76 -2.78 -1.71
CA ARG A 11 6.54 -3.77 -2.79
C ARG A 11 6.16 -3.12 -4.10
N SER A 12 5.28 -2.14 -4.06
CA SER A 12 4.87 -1.37 -5.23
C SER A 12 6.04 -0.61 -5.85
N LEU A 13 6.98 -0.11 -5.03
CA LEU A 13 8.23 0.49 -5.55
C LEU A 13 9.04 -0.53 -6.34
N ILE A 14 9.25 -1.74 -5.81
CA ILE A 14 9.98 -2.80 -6.55
C ILE A 14 9.29 -3.08 -7.89
N GLY A 15 7.95 -3.18 -7.91
CA GLY A 15 7.19 -3.36 -9.15
C GLY A 15 7.36 -2.21 -10.14
N LEU A 16 7.35 -0.96 -9.67
CA LEU A 16 7.62 0.21 -10.51
C LEU A 16 9.04 0.19 -11.07
N LEU A 17 10.03 -0.16 -10.25
CA LEU A 17 11.42 -0.26 -10.67
C LEU A 17 11.60 -1.39 -11.71
N GLU A 18 10.96 -2.55 -11.54
CA GLU A 18 10.97 -3.63 -12.53
C GLU A 18 10.32 -3.17 -13.85
N ALA A 19 9.21 -2.43 -13.80
CA ALA A 19 8.56 -1.87 -14.98
C ALA A 19 9.41 -0.83 -15.75
N LEU A 20 10.37 -0.22 -15.08
CA LEU A 20 11.31 0.77 -15.66
C LEU A 20 12.61 0.13 -16.17
N GLU A 21 12.91 -1.14 -15.87
CA GLU A 21 14.20 -1.78 -16.13
C GLU A 21 14.63 -1.73 -17.59
N ASN A 22 13.69 -1.94 -18.52
CA ASN A 22 13.98 -1.93 -19.96
C ASN A 22 13.72 -0.57 -20.62
N LYS A 23 13.60 0.49 -19.85
CA LYS A 23 13.46 1.86 -20.34
C LYS A 23 14.82 2.58 -20.30
N SER A 24 15.05 3.50 -21.22
CA SER A 24 16.30 4.26 -21.30
C SER A 24 16.40 5.32 -20.19
N VAL A 25 16.37 4.88 -18.92
CA VAL A 25 16.41 5.75 -17.74
C VAL A 25 17.44 5.27 -16.72
N GLN A 26 18.08 6.21 -16.03
CA GLN A 26 18.92 5.95 -14.86
C GLN A 26 18.10 6.21 -13.60
N VAL A 27 17.92 5.19 -12.76
CA VAL A 27 17.14 5.32 -11.54
C VAL A 27 18.06 5.27 -10.32
N SER A 28 17.88 6.24 -9.42
CA SER A 28 18.56 6.29 -8.13
C SER A 28 17.54 6.23 -7.00
N VAL A 29 17.80 5.43 -5.98
CA VAL A 29 16.98 5.33 -4.77
C VAL A 29 17.77 5.89 -3.58
N PHE A 30 17.17 6.84 -2.85
CA PHE A 30 17.70 7.35 -1.59
C PHE A 30 16.83 6.89 -0.42
N LEU A 31 17.45 6.21 0.54
CA LEU A 31 16.82 5.77 1.78
C LEU A 31 17.36 6.61 2.95
N TYR A 32 16.49 7.03 3.87
CA TYR A 32 16.92 7.71 5.09
C TYR A 32 17.75 6.77 5.97
N ARG A 33 17.40 5.46 5.93
CA ARG A 33 18.17 4.34 6.50
C ARG A 33 18.28 3.23 5.46
N ARG A 34 19.49 2.75 5.21
CA ARG A 34 19.70 1.60 4.32
C ARG A 34 19.36 0.28 5.03
N GLU A 35 18.11 0.17 5.44
CA GLU A 35 17.53 -0.94 6.17
C GLU A 35 16.29 -1.46 5.43
N GLY A 36 15.94 -2.71 5.69
CA GLY A 36 14.72 -3.35 5.20
C GLY A 36 14.98 -4.53 4.28
N GLU A 37 14.05 -5.46 4.32
CA GLU A 37 14.13 -6.76 3.67
C GLU A 37 14.12 -6.64 2.13
N PHE A 38 13.53 -5.57 1.58
CA PHE A 38 13.42 -5.38 0.13
C PHE A 38 14.65 -4.73 -0.53
N ILE A 39 15.68 -4.37 0.22
CA ILE A 39 16.95 -3.88 -0.38
C ILE A 39 17.55 -4.92 -1.34
N LYS A 40 17.46 -6.21 -0.98
CA LYS A 40 17.96 -7.33 -1.80
C LYS A 40 17.15 -7.60 -3.07
N ASP A 41 15.93 -7.05 -3.14
CA ASP A 41 15.01 -7.20 -4.25
C ASP A 41 15.08 -6.00 -5.22
N LEU A 42 15.92 -5.02 -4.95
CA LEU A 42 16.15 -3.91 -5.89
C LEU A 42 16.76 -4.44 -7.20
N PRO A 43 16.22 -4.08 -8.37
CA PRO A 43 16.81 -4.43 -9.66
C PRO A 43 18.26 -3.94 -9.77
N GLN A 44 19.12 -4.70 -10.45
CA GLN A 44 20.56 -4.42 -10.52
C GLN A 44 20.90 -3.08 -11.19
N TYR A 45 20.07 -2.58 -12.09
CA TYR A 45 20.25 -1.30 -12.77
C TYR A 45 20.01 -0.09 -11.84
N VAL A 46 19.36 -0.29 -10.69
CA VAL A 46 19.03 0.78 -9.75
C VAL A 46 20.22 1.16 -8.89
N ARG A 47 20.59 2.43 -8.92
CA ARG A 47 21.65 2.98 -8.07
C ARG A 47 21.11 3.30 -6.67
N LEU A 48 21.52 2.53 -5.66
CA LEU A 48 21.24 2.88 -4.27
C LEU A 48 22.25 3.95 -3.81
N LEU A 49 21.75 5.16 -3.51
CA LEU A 49 22.57 6.28 -3.07
C LEU A 49 23.17 6.02 -1.68
N PRO A 50 24.35 6.61 -1.36
CA PRO A 50 24.94 6.48 -0.04
C PRO A 50 24.02 7.04 1.04
N GLU A 51 24.05 6.40 2.20
CA GLU A 51 23.31 6.83 3.38
C GLU A 51 23.88 8.14 3.92
N ILE A 52 23.02 9.03 4.34
CA ILE A 52 23.39 10.29 4.98
C ILE A 52 22.87 10.24 6.43
N PRO A 53 23.75 10.06 7.43
CA PRO A 53 23.33 9.81 8.82
C PRO A 53 22.43 10.89 9.43
N ALA A 54 22.44 12.12 8.91
CA ALA A 54 21.55 13.18 9.37
C ALA A 54 20.06 12.82 9.22
N TYR A 55 19.70 12.03 8.20
CA TYR A 55 18.33 11.60 7.93
C TYR A 55 17.80 10.56 8.92
N HIS A 56 18.67 9.88 9.69
CA HIS A 56 18.24 9.00 10.77
C HIS A 56 17.42 9.76 11.83
N ALA A 57 17.58 11.08 11.94
CA ALA A 57 16.82 11.92 12.86
C ALA A 57 15.29 11.85 12.65
N TYR A 58 14.81 11.34 11.52
CA TYR A 58 13.38 11.11 11.30
C TYR A 58 12.80 10.00 12.19
N THR A 59 13.56 8.93 12.41
CA THR A 59 13.09 7.70 13.10
C THR A 59 13.82 7.44 14.42
N GLU A 60 15.02 7.97 14.62
CA GLU A 60 15.83 7.75 15.83
C GLU A 60 15.13 8.34 17.07
N PRO A 61 15.11 7.62 18.22
CA PRO A 61 14.57 8.15 19.46
C PRO A 61 15.28 9.42 19.93
N ILE A 62 14.54 10.39 20.48
CA ILE A 62 15.11 11.68 20.91
C ILE A 62 16.25 11.48 21.93
N LEU A 63 16.10 10.55 22.87
CA LEU A 63 17.14 10.22 23.84
C LEU A 63 18.43 9.69 23.20
N SER A 64 18.29 8.92 22.12
CA SER A 64 19.43 8.44 21.33
C SER A 64 20.16 9.60 20.63
N LEU A 65 19.41 10.54 20.04
CA LEU A 65 20.00 11.75 19.44
C LEU A 65 20.81 12.56 20.46
N VAL A 66 20.31 12.69 21.69
CA VAL A 66 21.04 13.37 22.78
C VAL A 66 22.31 12.60 23.16
N LYS A 67 22.21 11.27 23.36
CA LYS A 67 23.36 10.42 23.72
C LYS A 67 24.49 10.47 22.68
N HIS A 68 24.15 10.61 21.40
CA HIS A 68 25.11 10.70 20.30
C HIS A 68 25.53 12.15 19.98
N GLY A 69 25.24 13.12 20.85
CA GLY A 69 25.64 14.52 20.68
C GLY A 69 24.92 15.27 19.54
N ARG A 70 23.84 14.70 19.00
CA ARG A 70 23.04 15.28 17.91
C ARG A 70 21.99 16.25 18.42
N LEU A 71 22.39 17.19 19.28
CA LEU A 71 21.50 18.05 20.07
C LEU A 71 20.55 18.90 19.20
N ARG A 72 21.02 19.42 18.05
CA ARG A 72 20.17 20.19 17.13
C ARG A 72 18.98 19.39 16.61
N PHE A 73 19.17 18.10 16.30
CA PHE A 73 18.08 17.23 15.86
C PHE A 73 17.15 16.84 17.00
N ALA A 74 17.70 16.59 18.19
CA ALA A 74 16.91 16.34 19.38
C ALA A 74 16.00 17.55 19.72
N ALA A 75 16.55 18.77 19.69
CA ALA A 75 15.79 20.01 19.90
C ALA A 75 14.70 20.18 18.81
N ALA A 76 15.03 19.98 17.54
CA ALA A 76 14.06 20.04 16.43
C ALA A 76 12.91 19.03 16.63
N ARG A 77 13.20 17.79 17.01
CA ARG A 77 12.20 16.76 17.28
C ARG A 77 11.32 17.08 18.49
N LEU A 78 11.91 17.67 19.56
CA LEU A 78 11.15 18.12 20.73
C LEU A 78 10.21 19.27 20.37
N LEU A 79 10.69 20.28 19.65
CA LEU A 79 9.89 21.40 19.16
C LEU A 79 8.78 20.93 18.21
N ALA A 80 9.06 19.98 17.33
CA ALA A 80 8.05 19.36 16.46
C ALA A 80 6.95 18.68 17.27
N LYS A 81 7.31 17.91 18.30
CA LYS A 81 6.36 17.27 19.22
C LYS A 81 5.50 18.30 19.96
N LEU A 82 6.13 19.36 20.48
CA LEU A 82 5.41 20.44 21.16
C LEU A 82 4.43 21.14 20.21
N ALA A 83 4.88 21.52 19.00
CA ALA A 83 4.04 22.14 17.99
C ALA A 83 2.87 21.25 17.55
N PHE A 84 3.09 19.95 17.41
CA PHE A 84 2.05 18.96 17.14
C PHE A 84 1.01 18.90 18.27
N LEU A 85 1.44 18.83 19.52
CA LEU A 85 0.54 18.81 20.68
C LEU A 85 -0.28 20.10 20.78
N LEU A 86 0.36 21.27 20.61
CA LEU A 86 -0.33 22.56 20.60
C LEU A 86 -1.36 22.63 19.46
N TYR A 87 -1.02 22.14 18.27
CA TYR A 87 -1.95 22.08 17.15
C TYR A 87 -3.18 21.24 17.48
N GLY A 88 -3.01 20.03 18.00
CA GLY A 88 -4.11 19.15 18.39
C GLY A 88 -5.01 19.76 19.45
N THR A 89 -4.42 20.39 20.48
CA THR A 89 -5.16 21.03 21.56
C THR A 89 -5.93 22.26 21.11
N PHE A 90 -5.27 23.18 20.38
CA PHE A 90 -5.89 24.43 19.92
C PHE A 90 -6.94 24.21 18.84
N MET A 91 -6.68 23.33 17.90
CA MET A 91 -7.58 23.13 16.75
C MET A 91 -8.74 22.19 17.05
N ARG A 92 -8.73 21.50 18.20
CA ARG A 92 -9.73 20.47 18.59
C ARG A 92 -10.04 19.48 17.45
N LYS A 93 -9.05 19.21 16.62
CA LYS A 93 -9.16 18.28 15.46
C LYS A 93 -8.45 16.98 15.78
N PRO A 94 -8.94 15.86 15.26
CA PRO A 94 -8.20 14.60 15.32
C PRO A 94 -6.86 14.80 14.64
N THR A 95 -5.79 14.45 15.34
CA THR A 95 -4.42 14.46 14.82
C THR A 95 -3.93 13.03 14.75
N GLY A 96 -3.25 12.67 13.65
CA GLY A 96 -2.75 11.33 13.42
C GLY A 96 -1.22 11.29 13.29
N THR A 97 -0.71 10.10 13.02
CA THR A 97 0.71 9.87 12.75
C THR A 97 1.22 10.75 11.60
N TRP A 98 0.40 10.97 10.57
CA TRP A 98 0.76 11.81 9.43
C TRP A 98 1.02 13.26 9.84
N THR A 99 0.10 13.87 10.60
CA THR A 99 0.26 15.24 11.12
C THR A 99 1.55 15.36 11.95
N HIS A 100 1.86 14.37 12.77
CA HIS A 100 3.11 14.35 13.55
C HIS A 100 4.35 14.30 12.64
N LEU A 101 4.32 13.47 11.58
CA LEU A 101 5.39 13.40 10.58
C LEU A 101 5.58 14.72 9.84
N GLN A 102 4.50 15.45 9.51
CA GLN A 102 4.59 16.79 8.91
C GLN A 102 5.37 17.76 9.81
N TYR A 103 5.07 17.79 11.12
CA TYR A 103 5.82 18.63 12.04
C TYR A 103 7.28 18.20 12.19
N ILE A 104 7.55 16.89 12.32
CA ILE A 104 8.91 16.37 12.36
C ILE A 104 9.68 16.82 11.11
N SER A 105 9.08 16.63 9.94
CA SER A 105 9.69 17.01 8.67
C SER A 105 10.00 18.50 8.62
N ALA A 106 9.01 19.35 8.90
CA ALA A 106 9.16 20.80 8.85
C ALA A 106 10.28 21.33 9.77
N PHE A 107 10.43 20.76 10.98
CA PHE A 107 11.43 21.20 11.94
C PHE A 107 12.83 20.62 11.69
N LEU A 108 12.94 19.47 11.01
CA LEU A 108 14.23 18.87 10.67
C LEU A 108 14.88 19.53 9.44
N GLN A 109 14.08 20.04 8.47
CA GLN A 109 14.60 20.55 7.19
C GLN A 109 15.79 21.53 7.30
N PRO A 110 15.82 22.51 8.24
CA PRO A 110 16.95 23.43 8.32
C PRO A 110 18.30 22.77 8.63
N PHE A 111 18.28 21.59 9.24
CA PHE A 111 19.47 20.87 9.72
C PHE A 111 19.91 19.72 8.79
N LEU A 112 19.07 19.35 7.81
CA LEU A 112 19.38 18.28 6.88
C LEU A 112 20.23 18.77 5.72
N PRO A 113 21.27 18.03 5.32
CA PRO A 113 22.03 18.34 4.11
C PRO A 113 21.23 18.04 2.85
N ASN A 114 21.65 18.61 1.72
CA ASN A 114 21.07 18.27 0.44
C ASN A 114 21.42 16.84 0.03
N ILE A 115 20.52 16.18 -0.68
CA ILE A 115 20.77 14.89 -1.34
C ILE A 115 21.58 15.18 -2.61
N PRO A 116 22.74 14.53 -2.78
CA PRO A 116 23.62 14.81 -3.91
C PRO A 116 23.02 14.35 -5.24
N GLY A 117 23.35 15.08 -6.30
CA GLY A 117 22.92 14.80 -7.67
C GLY A 117 21.93 15.83 -8.21
N GLU A 118 21.79 15.81 -9.53
CA GLU A 118 20.80 16.55 -10.30
C GLU A 118 19.92 15.55 -11.05
N TYR A 119 18.62 15.77 -11.05
CA TYR A 119 17.65 14.80 -11.56
C TYR A 119 16.64 15.47 -12.49
N ASP A 120 16.27 14.81 -13.57
CA ASP A 120 15.15 15.26 -14.40
C ASP A 120 13.82 15.13 -13.62
N LEU A 121 13.67 14.05 -12.87
CA LEU A 121 12.51 13.78 -12.02
C LEU A 121 12.95 13.25 -10.66
N ALA A 122 12.33 13.75 -9.58
CA ALA A 122 12.47 13.17 -8.27
C ALA A 122 11.10 12.93 -7.63
N ALA A 123 10.93 11.78 -6.97
CA ALA A 123 9.70 11.40 -6.31
C ALA A 123 9.91 11.12 -4.82
N GLN A 124 9.10 11.72 -3.95
CA GLN A 124 8.96 11.24 -2.58
C GLN A 124 7.92 10.12 -2.58
N TYR A 125 8.40 8.89 -2.74
CA TYR A 125 7.53 7.73 -2.91
C TYR A 125 6.77 7.37 -1.64
N LEU A 126 7.36 7.56 -0.45
CA LEU A 126 6.71 7.31 0.84
C LEU A 126 7.09 8.40 1.85
N GLY A 127 6.11 8.87 2.62
CA GLY A 127 6.28 9.91 3.64
C GLY A 127 6.02 11.32 3.12
N VAL A 128 6.23 12.30 3.98
CA VAL A 128 5.98 13.71 3.69
C VAL A 128 7.03 14.27 2.73
N ALA A 129 6.62 15.04 1.72
CA ALA A 129 7.49 15.45 0.62
C ALA A 129 8.33 16.73 0.87
N ASP A 130 8.47 17.19 2.13
CA ASP A 130 9.33 18.34 2.46
C ASP A 130 10.79 18.14 2.04
N THR A 131 11.32 16.91 2.25
CA THR A 131 12.70 16.59 1.85
C THR A 131 12.88 16.72 0.34
N LEU A 132 11.91 16.24 -0.44
CA LEU A 132 11.91 16.39 -1.88
C LEU A 132 11.95 17.87 -2.30
N VAL A 133 11.12 18.69 -1.66
CA VAL A 133 11.02 20.12 -1.98
C VAL A 133 12.32 20.86 -1.65
N HIS A 134 12.91 20.61 -0.49
CA HIS A 134 13.97 21.43 0.07
C HIS A 134 15.39 20.88 -0.10
N LYS A 135 15.55 19.57 -0.37
CA LYS A 135 16.86 18.89 -0.31
C LYS A 135 17.24 18.14 -1.57
N VAL A 136 16.35 18.13 -2.58
CA VAL A 136 16.63 17.46 -3.86
C VAL A 136 16.64 18.49 -4.98
N ASN A 137 17.75 18.49 -5.77
CA ASN A 137 17.84 19.25 -7.01
C ASN A 137 17.23 18.43 -8.15
N ALA A 138 16.01 18.77 -8.55
CA ALA A 138 15.29 18.09 -9.62
C ALA A 138 14.48 19.09 -10.44
N LYS A 139 14.38 18.84 -11.75
CA LYS A 139 13.60 19.66 -12.68
C LYS A 139 12.11 19.50 -12.41
N TYR A 140 11.63 18.27 -12.20
CA TYR A 140 10.26 17.96 -11.81
C TYR A 140 10.22 17.19 -10.50
N LYS A 141 9.21 17.46 -9.67
CA LYS A 141 9.05 16.89 -8.33
C LYS A 141 7.68 16.26 -8.17
N VAL A 142 7.65 15.02 -7.66
CA VAL A 142 6.42 14.22 -7.46
C VAL A 142 6.24 13.88 -5.99
N ALA A 143 5.12 14.30 -5.41
CA ALA A 143 4.66 13.79 -4.11
C ALA A 143 3.73 12.59 -4.32
N TRP A 144 3.93 11.49 -3.55
CA TRP A 144 3.18 10.25 -3.74
C TRP A 144 2.31 9.89 -2.53
N ASN A 145 1.03 9.60 -2.77
CA ASN A 145 0.05 9.23 -1.76
C ASN A 145 -0.41 7.78 -1.96
N HIS A 146 -0.14 6.91 -0.97
CA HIS A 146 -0.48 5.49 -1.01
C HIS A 146 -1.81 5.13 -0.34
N THR A 147 -2.52 6.10 0.22
CA THR A 147 -3.80 5.89 0.93
C THR A 147 -4.80 6.98 0.57
N ASP A 148 -6.07 6.80 0.96
CA ASP A 148 -7.02 7.89 0.96
C ASP A 148 -6.50 9.00 1.89
N TYR A 149 -6.13 10.13 1.30
CA TYR A 149 -5.49 11.23 2.00
C TYR A 149 -6.41 11.89 3.04
N ALA A 150 -7.73 11.82 2.85
CA ALA A 150 -8.72 12.35 3.78
C ALA A 150 -8.66 11.66 5.15
N THR A 151 -8.26 10.38 5.19
CA THR A 151 -8.15 9.60 6.43
C THR A 151 -6.92 9.95 7.28
N GLN A 152 -5.95 10.69 6.72
CA GLN A 152 -4.67 10.98 7.36
C GLN A 152 -4.69 12.18 8.31
N HIS A 153 -5.78 12.94 8.35
CA HIS A 153 -5.94 14.15 9.16
C HIS A 153 -4.75 15.13 9.07
N PRO A 154 -4.31 15.52 7.86
CA PRO A 154 -3.12 16.34 7.69
C PRO A 154 -3.31 17.77 8.21
N ASN A 155 -2.20 18.48 8.48
CA ASN A 155 -2.22 19.92 8.67
C ASN A 155 -2.20 20.62 7.30
N PRO A 156 -3.31 21.27 6.88
CA PRO A 156 -3.41 21.86 5.53
C PRO A 156 -2.40 22.99 5.25
N LYS A 157 -1.92 23.67 6.30
CA LYS A 157 -0.92 24.75 6.15
C LYS A 157 0.44 24.18 5.78
N LEU A 158 0.82 23.03 6.37
CA LEU A 158 2.06 22.35 6.04
C LEU A 158 1.98 21.71 4.66
N ASP A 159 0.86 21.06 4.34
CA ASP A 159 0.62 20.50 3.00
C ASP A 159 0.69 21.55 1.90
N ARG A 160 0.11 22.72 2.11
CA ARG A 160 0.16 23.79 1.11
C ARG A 160 1.59 24.19 0.76
N ARG A 161 2.51 24.20 1.74
CA ARG A 161 3.94 24.49 1.50
C ARG A 161 4.56 23.44 0.58
N VAL A 162 4.22 22.18 0.75
CA VAL A 162 4.71 21.08 -0.07
C VAL A 162 4.09 21.13 -1.46
N TYR A 163 2.75 21.11 -1.54
CA TYR A 163 2.04 20.98 -2.82
C TYR A 163 2.17 22.21 -3.74
N THR A 164 2.49 23.39 -3.19
CA THR A 164 2.88 24.55 -4.01
C THR A 164 4.17 24.29 -4.80
N ASN A 165 5.12 23.55 -4.21
CA ASN A 165 6.50 23.37 -4.71
C ASN A 165 6.75 21.99 -5.32
N VAL A 166 5.73 21.19 -5.60
CA VAL A 166 5.82 19.97 -6.42
C VAL A 166 5.06 20.18 -7.72
N ASP A 167 5.44 19.45 -8.76
CA ASP A 167 4.81 19.55 -10.08
C ASP A 167 3.62 18.58 -10.17
N TYR A 168 3.75 17.39 -9.57
CA TYR A 168 2.73 16.35 -9.59
C TYR A 168 2.44 15.82 -8.18
N VAL A 169 1.18 15.47 -7.96
CA VAL A 169 0.73 14.73 -6.77
C VAL A 169 0.09 13.43 -7.25
N VAL A 170 0.79 12.33 -7.03
CA VAL A 170 0.35 11.01 -7.46
C VAL A 170 -0.46 10.34 -6.35
N SER A 171 -1.58 9.74 -6.73
CA SER A 171 -2.35 8.82 -5.89
C SER A 171 -2.48 7.45 -6.56
N VAL A 172 -2.59 6.38 -5.75
CA VAL A 172 -2.53 4.98 -6.23
C VAL A 172 -3.84 4.44 -6.80
N SER A 173 -4.91 5.24 -6.80
CA SER A 173 -6.19 4.92 -7.42
C SER A 173 -6.96 6.20 -7.76
N GLU A 174 -7.90 6.11 -8.71
CA GLU A 174 -8.73 7.27 -9.07
C GLU A 174 -9.53 7.79 -7.88
N SER A 175 -10.09 6.91 -7.06
CA SER A 175 -10.80 7.30 -5.83
C SER A 175 -9.91 8.08 -4.85
N CYS A 176 -8.64 7.67 -4.68
CA CYS A 176 -7.68 8.43 -3.86
C CYS A 176 -7.33 9.78 -4.51
N THR A 177 -7.25 9.84 -5.84
CA THR A 177 -7.00 11.08 -6.59
C THR A 177 -8.17 12.06 -6.43
N GLU A 178 -9.40 11.58 -6.56
CA GLU A 178 -10.60 12.41 -6.36
C GLU A 178 -10.73 12.89 -4.90
N ALA A 179 -10.45 12.03 -3.92
CA ALA A 179 -10.41 12.44 -2.51
C ALA A 179 -9.39 13.55 -2.27
N PHE A 180 -8.20 13.46 -2.89
CA PHE A 180 -7.19 14.52 -2.84
C PHE A 180 -7.64 15.80 -3.52
N ARG A 181 -8.23 15.72 -4.72
CA ARG A 181 -8.78 16.88 -5.47
C ARG A 181 -9.86 17.60 -4.68
N HIS A 182 -10.74 16.84 -4.02
CA HIS A 182 -11.79 17.39 -3.17
C HIS A 182 -11.21 18.11 -1.95
N MET A 183 -10.19 17.54 -1.31
CA MET A 183 -9.54 18.14 -0.14
C MET A 183 -8.71 19.38 -0.51
N TYR A 184 -8.05 19.36 -1.67
CA TYR A 184 -7.15 20.43 -2.15
C TYR A 184 -7.50 20.92 -3.56
N PRO A 185 -8.64 21.62 -3.76
CA PRO A 185 -9.06 22.07 -5.09
C PRO A 185 -8.01 22.93 -5.81
N ALA A 186 -7.24 23.72 -5.04
CA ALA A 186 -6.17 24.57 -5.58
C ALA A 186 -5.01 23.78 -6.23
N PHE A 187 -4.87 22.49 -5.93
CA PHE A 187 -3.83 21.62 -6.47
C PHE A 187 -4.40 20.50 -7.35
N SER A 188 -5.71 20.54 -7.66
CA SER A 188 -6.38 19.49 -8.45
C SER A 188 -5.73 19.24 -9.81
N GLN A 189 -5.17 20.27 -10.46
CA GLN A 189 -4.48 20.17 -11.74
C GLN A 189 -3.14 19.41 -11.67
N LYS A 190 -2.56 19.25 -10.48
CA LYS A 190 -1.34 18.49 -10.24
C LYS A 190 -1.63 17.04 -9.87
N ALA A 191 -2.88 16.69 -9.54
CA ALA A 191 -3.27 15.39 -9.07
C ALA A 191 -3.46 14.40 -10.22
N VAL A 192 -2.68 13.32 -10.21
CA VAL A 192 -2.64 12.28 -11.25
C VAL A 192 -2.71 10.89 -10.61
N THR A 193 -3.42 9.98 -11.25
CA THR A 193 -3.47 8.57 -10.83
C THR A 193 -2.33 7.79 -11.46
N VAL A 194 -1.52 7.12 -10.63
CA VAL A 194 -0.55 6.10 -11.03
C VAL A 194 -0.78 4.87 -10.16
N GLU A 195 -1.36 3.83 -10.75
CA GLU A 195 -1.63 2.58 -10.02
C GLU A 195 -0.34 1.85 -9.64
N ASN A 196 -0.40 1.07 -8.56
CA ASN A 196 0.74 0.29 -8.09
C ASN A 196 1.15 -0.77 -9.12
N CYS A 197 2.41 -0.77 -9.51
CA CYS A 197 3.00 -1.84 -10.31
C CYS A 197 3.34 -3.05 -9.44
N LEU A 198 3.21 -4.26 -10.00
CA LEU A 198 3.60 -5.50 -9.34
C LEU A 198 4.76 -6.16 -10.08
N ALA A 199 5.78 -6.57 -9.33
CA ALA A 199 6.95 -7.29 -9.82
C ALA A 199 6.60 -8.77 -10.12
N ARG A 200 6.06 -9.07 -11.30
CA ARG A 200 5.57 -10.40 -11.69
C ARG A 200 6.63 -11.47 -11.51
N GLU A 201 7.79 -11.29 -12.13
CA GLU A 201 8.85 -12.30 -12.12
C GLU A 201 9.35 -12.60 -10.70
N LEU A 202 9.49 -11.56 -9.89
CA LEU A 202 9.86 -11.69 -8.48
C LEU A 202 8.79 -12.45 -7.68
N ILE A 203 7.50 -12.10 -7.87
CA ILE A 203 6.37 -12.73 -7.17
C ILE A 203 6.28 -14.20 -7.53
N GLU A 204 6.29 -14.53 -8.82
CA GLU A 204 6.22 -15.91 -9.32
C GLU A 204 7.39 -16.76 -8.80
N ARG A 205 8.63 -16.27 -8.94
CA ARG A 205 9.83 -16.95 -8.44
C ARG A 205 9.78 -17.17 -6.92
N LYS A 206 9.44 -16.15 -6.13
CA LYS A 206 9.34 -16.26 -4.68
C LYS A 206 8.18 -17.12 -4.22
N SER A 207 7.13 -17.29 -5.01
CA SER A 207 5.98 -18.14 -4.69
C SER A 207 6.29 -19.64 -4.69
N LEU A 208 7.40 -20.03 -5.31
CA LEU A 208 7.84 -21.44 -5.38
C LEU A 208 8.58 -21.90 -4.12
N LEU A 209 8.90 -20.99 -3.20
CA LEU A 209 9.56 -21.30 -1.94
C LEU A 209 8.57 -21.99 -0.96
N PRO A 210 9.04 -22.72 0.07
CA PRO A 210 8.16 -23.36 1.04
C PRO A 210 7.34 -22.36 1.87
N ALA A 211 6.06 -22.69 2.11
CA ALA A 211 5.15 -21.95 3.00
C ALA A 211 5.26 -22.48 4.44
N ALA A 212 6.36 -22.17 5.13
CA ALA A 212 6.66 -22.73 6.45
C ALA A 212 5.58 -22.39 7.50
N GLY A 213 5.03 -23.43 8.14
CA GLY A 213 3.98 -23.31 9.16
C GLY A 213 2.55 -23.30 8.60
N MET A 214 2.37 -23.42 7.28
CA MET A 214 1.07 -23.60 6.64
C MET A 214 0.93 -25.04 6.16
N TYR A 215 -0.12 -25.70 6.57
CA TYR A 215 -0.41 -27.09 6.25
C TYR A 215 -1.81 -27.21 5.68
N ARG A 216 -2.05 -28.26 4.90
CA ARG A 216 -3.36 -28.59 4.32
C ARG A 216 -3.70 -30.02 4.70
N GLU A 217 -4.91 -30.22 5.22
CA GLU A 217 -5.50 -31.54 5.41
C GLU A 217 -6.39 -31.93 4.22
N ALA A 218 -6.63 -33.22 4.04
CA ALA A 218 -7.48 -33.69 2.96
C ALA A 218 -8.93 -33.24 3.15
N GLY A 219 -9.52 -32.62 2.12
CA GLY A 219 -10.89 -32.11 2.15
C GLY A 219 -11.07 -30.75 2.84
N GLU A 220 -9.98 -30.13 3.29
CA GLU A 220 -10.01 -28.82 3.94
C GLU A 220 -9.78 -27.70 2.91
N THR A 221 -10.63 -26.66 2.98
CA THR A 221 -10.44 -25.43 2.20
C THR A 221 -9.52 -24.48 2.97
N VAL A 222 -8.40 -24.13 2.36
CA VAL A 222 -7.40 -23.24 2.96
C VAL A 222 -7.66 -21.80 2.57
N LEU A 223 -8.01 -20.98 3.56
CA LEU A 223 -8.22 -19.54 3.42
C LEU A 223 -6.98 -18.77 3.87
N LEU A 224 -6.69 -17.65 3.22
CA LEU A 224 -5.56 -16.80 3.57
C LEU A 224 -5.94 -15.32 3.58
N SER A 225 -5.49 -14.61 4.62
CA SER A 225 -5.49 -13.15 4.70
C SER A 225 -4.09 -12.63 4.97
N VAL A 226 -3.68 -11.55 4.28
CA VAL A 226 -2.35 -10.95 4.45
C VAL A 226 -2.47 -9.45 4.66
N GLY A 227 -1.87 -8.92 5.72
CA GLY A 227 -1.88 -7.48 5.95
C GLY A 227 -1.37 -7.08 7.32
N ARG A 228 -1.27 -5.76 7.53
CA ARG A 228 -0.96 -5.21 8.84
C ARG A 228 -2.12 -5.48 9.81
N PHE A 229 -1.83 -5.86 11.03
CA PHE A 229 -2.85 -6.03 12.09
C PHE A 229 -3.27 -4.65 12.60
N CYS A 230 -4.27 -4.05 11.94
CA CYS A 230 -4.84 -2.76 12.24
C CYS A 230 -6.35 -2.78 12.00
N GLU A 231 -7.06 -1.78 12.50
CA GLU A 231 -8.52 -1.69 12.41
C GLU A 231 -9.05 -1.80 10.97
N ALA A 232 -8.35 -1.17 10.03
CA ALA A 232 -8.73 -1.20 8.61
C ALA A 232 -8.86 -2.62 8.04
N LYS A 233 -8.04 -3.56 8.51
CA LYS A 233 -8.00 -4.95 8.00
C LYS A 233 -9.05 -5.86 8.61
N ASN A 234 -9.61 -5.51 9.77
CA ASN A 234 -10.71 -6.21 10.44
C ASN A 234 -10.46 -7.71 10.65
N PHE A 235 -9.23 -8.09 10.95
CA PHE A 235 -8.90 -9.51 11.16
C PHE A 235 -9.49 -10.09 12.45
N GLU A 236 -9.95 -9.27 13.37
CA GLU A 236 -10.69 -9.65 14.57
C GLU A 236 -12.06 -10.30 14.25
N ALA A 237 -12.62 -10.02 13.07
CA ALA A 237 -13.87 -10.65 12.62
C ALA A 237 -13.67 -12.10 12.14
N ILE A 238 -12.47 -12.47 11.70
CA ILE A 238 -12.17 -13.77 11.08
C ILE A 238 -12.56 -14.97 11.96
N PRO A 239 -12.25 -15.01 13.27
CA PRO A 239 -12.60 -16.16 14.10
C PRO A 239 -14.11 -16.43 14.19
N LYS A 240 -14.91 -15.36 14.27
CA LYS A 240 -16.39 -15.48 14.28
C LYS A 240 -16.93 -15.97 12.93
N ILE A 241 -16.39 -15.46 11.81
CA ILE A 241 -16.74 -15.92 10.46
C ILE A 241 -16.40 -17.41 10.35
N CYS A 242 -15.20 -17.82 10.73
CA CYS A 242 -14.74 -19.21 10.72
C CYS A 242 -15.68 -20.12 11.52
N THR A 243 -16.11 -19.69 12.72
CA THR A 243 -17.07 -20.43 13.54
C THR A 243 -18.38 -20.69 12.79
N VAL A 244 -18.92 -19.70 12.06
CA VAL A 244 -20.16 -19.86 11.28
C VAL A 244 -19.94 -20.81 10.11
N LEU A 245 -18.82 -20.73 9.40
CA LEU A 245 -18.49 -21.63 8.29
C LEU A 245 -18.42 -23.10 8.78
N LEU A 246 -17.75 -23.37 9.89
CA LEU A 246 -17.66 -24.73 10.49
C LEU A 246 -19.03 -25.24 10.94
N LYS A 247 -19.89 -24.39 11.57
CA LYS A 247 -21.27 -24.76 11.93
C LYS A 247 -22.14 -25.11 10.73
N ARG A 248 -21.84 -24.56 9.54
CA ARG A 248 -22.49 -24.92 8.27
C ARG A 248 -21.93 -26.19 7.64
N GLY A 249 -21.00 -26.88 8.32
CA GLY A 249 -20.39 -28.13 7.84
C GLY A 249 -19.27 -27.93 6.81
N LEU A 250 -18.76 -26.71 6.65
CA LEU A 250 -17.62 -26.43 5.77
C LEU A 250 -16.30 -26.71 6.50
N SER A 251 -15.46 -27.57 5.94
CA SER A 251 -14.12 -27.84 6.48
C SER A 251 -13.18 -26.72 5.99
N VAL A 252 -12.79 -25.83 6.88
CA VAL A 252 -11.96 -24.66 6.56
C VAL A 252 -10.83 -24.49 7.56
N LYS A 253 -9.67 -24.03 7.07
CA LYS A 253 -8.57 -23.55 7.88
C LYS A 253 -8.12 -22.18 7.37
N TRP A 254 -8.04 -21.19 8.26
CA TRP A 254 -7.76 -19.81 7.89
C TRP A 254 -6.43 -19.36 8.45
N TYR A 255 -5.50 -19.06 7.57
CA TYR A 255 -4.20 -18.53 7.92
C TYR A 255 -4.17 -17.02 7.79
N ILE A 256 -3.54 -16.33 8.75
CA ILE A 256 -3.40 -14.89 8.76
C ILE A 256 -1.91 -14.54 8.85
N LEU A 257 -1.41 -13.86 7.81
CA LEU A 257 -0.04 -13.35 7.77
C LEU A 257 -0.02 -11.86 8.07
N GLY A 258 0.82 -11.46 8.99
CA GLY A 258 1.00 -10.05 9.28
C GLY A 258 1.55 -9.78 10.66
N TYR A 259 1.55 -8.52 11.01
CA TYR A 259 1.93 -8.00 12.32
C TYR A 259 1.30 -6.63 12.53
N GLY A 260 1.18 -6.17 13.74
CA GLY A 260 0.64 -4.84 14.05
C GLY A 260 0.15 -4.72 15.48
N ASP A 261 -0.41 -3.57 15.76
CA ASP A 261 -0.88 -3.17 17.09
C ASP A 261 -2.16 -3.90 17.55
N ARG A 262 -2.86 -4.55 16.61
CA ARG A 262 -4.08 -5.33 16.88
C ARG A 262 -3.85 -6.84 17.05
N GLU A 263 -2.60 -7.31 17.18
CA GLU A 263 -2.32 -8.75 17.32
C GLU A 263 -2.97 -9.35 18.57
N THR A 264 -2.92 -8.63 19.70
CA THR A 264 -3.54 -9.06 20.95
C THR A 264 -5.05 -9.26 20.79
N GLN A 265 -5.74 -8.31 20.20
CA GLN A 265 -7.18 -8.34 19.94
C GLN A 265 -7.58 -9.52 19.02
N ILE A 266 -6.77 -9.79 17.99
CA ILE A 266 -7.01 -10.95 17.10
C ILE A 266 -6.86 -12.27 17.89
N ARG A 267 -5.82 -12.41 18.73
CA ARG A 267 -5.61 -13.59 19.57
C ARG A 267 -6.75 -13.77 20.59
N GLU A 268 -7.18 -12.70 21.23
CA GLU A 268 -8.33 -12.72 22.15
C GLU A 268 -9.61 -13.12 21.41
N ALA A 269 -9.83 -12.64 20.18
CA ALA A 269 -10.99 -13.02 19.37
C ALA A 269 -10.97 -14.52 18.98
N ILE A 270 -9.79 -15.09 18.69
CA ILE A 270 -9.61 -16.53 18.42
C ILE A 270 -9.97 -17.34 19.68
N GLN A 271 -9.42 -16.99 20.83
CA GLN A 271 -9.65 -17.68 22.11
C GLN A 271 -11.11 -17.59 22.56
N ALA A 272 -11.75 -16.43 22.38
CA ALA A 272 -13.14 -16.19 22.79
C ALA A 272 -14.15 -17.14 22.11
N VAL A 273 -13.80 -17.68 20.94
CA VAL A 273 -14.68 -18.61 20.18
C VAL A 273 -14.06 -20.00 19.99
N HIS A 274 -12.92 -20.30 20.66
CA HIS A 274 -12.20 -21.58 20.62
C HIS A 274 -11.81 -22.02 19.21
N MET A 275 -11.20 -21.10 18.43
CA MET A 275 -10.81 -21.34 17.03
C MET A 275 -9.31 -21.50 16.82
N GLU A 276 -8.54 -21.84 17.84
CA GLU A 276 -7.05 -21.95 17.81
C GLU A 276 -6.57 -22.95 16.77
N ASP A 277 -7.30 -24.03 16.55
CA ASP A 277 -6.97 -25.07 15.58
C ASP A 277 -7.34 -24.71 14.14
N PHE A 278 -8.25 -23.75 13.94
CA PHE A 278 -8.82 -23.39 12.65
C PHE A 278 -8.38 -22.02 12.13
N VAL A 279 -8.01 -21.09 13.02
CA VAL A 279 -7.52 -19.74 12.68
C VAL A 279 -6.09 -19.58 13.20
N VAL A 280 -5.13 -19.60 12.29
CA VAL A 280 -3.71 -19.66 12.63
C VAL A 280 -3.01 -18.34 12.28
N LEU A 281 -2.46 -17.64 13.28
CA LEU A 281 -1.60 -16.49 13.06
C LEU A 281 -0.19 -16.95 12.74
N LEU A 282 0.28 -16.73 11.51
CA LEU A 282 1.62 -17.08 11.07
C LEU A 282 2.68 -16.00 11.38
N GLY A 283 2.23 -14.83 11.89
CA GLY A 283 3.10 -13.71 12.20
C GLY A 283 3.67 -13.00 10.97
N LYS A 284 4.66 -12.15 11.20
CA LYS A 284 5.37 -11.42 10.13
C LYS A 284 6.13 -12.41 9.24
N LYS A 285 5.84 -12.38 7.94
CA LYS A 285 6.59 -13.12 6.92
C LYS A 285 7.11 -12.14 5.88
N GLU A 286 8.39 -12.23 5.57
CA GLU A 286 9.04 -11.44 4.54
C GLU A 286 8.47 -11.75 3.15
N ASN A 287 8.24 -13.03 2.89
CA ASN A 287 7.71 -13.55 1.63
C ASN A 287 6.32 -14.17 1.83
N PRO A 288 5.22 -13.48 1.46
CA PRO A 288 3.87 -14.03 1.57
C PRO A 288 3.46 -14.93 0.39
N TYR A 289 4.20 -14.90 -0.70
CA TYR A 289 3.79 -15.50 -1.97
C TYR A 289 3.66 -17.03 -1.94
N PRO A 290 4.50 -17.80 -1.21
CA PRO A 290 4.29 -19.25 -1.05
C PRO A 290 2.95 -19.57 -0.37
N TYR A 291 2.57 -18.77 0.61
CA TYR A 291 1.30 -18.90 1.33
C TYR A 291 0.12 -18.56 0.41
N MET A 292 0.23 -17.48 -0.38
CA MET A 292 -0.77 -17.13 -1.40
C MET A 292 -0.89 -18.23 -2.46
N ARG A 293 0.24 -18.83 -2.91
CA ARG A 293 0.23 -19.93 -3.86
C ARG A 293 -0.46 -21.18 -3.28
N MET A 294 -0.29 -21.44 -1.99
CA MET A 294 -0.84 -22.62 -1.31
C MET A 294 -2.30 -22.49 -0.95
N CYS A 295 -2.85 -21.30 -0.69
CA CYS A 295 -4.26 -21.13 -0.34
C CYS A 295 -5.20 -21.47 -1.49
N ASP A 296 -6.45 -21.80 -1.16
CA ASP A 296 -7.52 -22.02 -2.14
C ASP A 296 -8.22 -20.69 -2.47
N ILE A 297 -8.51 -19.89 -1.44
CA ILE A 297 -9.18 -18.59 -1.56
C ILE A 297 -8.40 -17.55 -0.75
N TYR A 298 -8.11 -16.42 -1.37
CA TYR A 298 -7.59 -15.25 -0.69
C TYR A 298 -8.75 -14.38 -0.18
N VAL A 299 -8.75 -14.04 1.10
CA VAL A 299 -9.87 -13.36 1.76
C VAL A 299 -9.39 -12.06 2.40
N GLN A 300 -10.02 -10.93 2.06
CA GLN A 300 -9.68 -9.62 2.62
C GLN A 300 -10.90 -8.93 3.21
N PRO A 301 -11.19 -9.11 4.52
CA PRO A 301 -12.38 -8.58 5.18
C PRO A 301 -12.19 -7.12 5.66
N SER A 302 -11.49 -6.29 4.89
CA SER A 302 -11.14 -4.92 5.27
C SER A 302 -12.36 -4.02 5.38
N VAL A 303 -12.34 -3.06 6.32
CA VAL A 303 -13.35 -2.01 6.45
C VAL A 303 -13.10 -0.88 5.47
N TYR A 304 -11.82 -0.54 5.24
CA TYR A 304 -11.40 0.46 4.26
C TYR A 304 -9.99 0.17 3.74
N GLU A 305 -9.74 0.55 2.49
CA GLU A 305 -8.45 0.45 1.80
C GLU A 305 -8.28 1.62 0.83
N GLY A 306 -7.04 1.96 0.51
CA GLY A 306 -6.73 2.79 -0.66
C GLY A 306 -6.66 1.95 -1.93
N LYS A 307 -5.68 1.06 -1.98
CA LYS A 307 -5.51 0.00 -2.98
C LYS A 307 -4.73 -1.14 -2.32
N CYS A 308 -5.38 -2.28 -2.11
CA CYS A 308 -4.76 -3.42 -1.42
C CYS A 308 -3.82 -4.19 -2.36
N VAL A 309 -2.52 -3.99 -2.22
CA VAL A 309 -1.50 -4.66 -3.03
C VAL A 309 -1.59 -6.18 -2.89
N ALA A 310 -1.82 -6.70 -1.67
CA ALA A 310 -1.90 -8.15 -1.43
C ALA A 310 -3.06 -8.82 -2.19
N VAL A 311 -4.17 -8.13 -2.40
CA VAL A 311 -5.28 -8.61 -3.27
C VAL A 311 -4.80 -8.77 -4.71
N ARG A 312 -4.09 -7.78 -5.26
CA ARG A 312 -3.52 -7.86 -6.61
C ARG A 312 -2.45 -8.93 -6.73
N GLU A 313 -1.61 -9.12 -5.70
CA GLU A 313 -0.61 -10.19 -5.64
C GLU A 313 -1.27 -11.58 -5.69
N ALA A 314 -2.37 -11.78 -4.95
CA ALA A 314 -3.14 -13.01 -4.99
C ALA A 314 -3.79 -13.26 -6.36
N GLN A 315 -4.36 -12.21 -6.99
CA GLN A 315 -4.91 -12.27 -8.35
C GLN A 315 -3.82 -12.63 -9.38
N LEU A 316 -2.63 -12.03 -9.29
CA LEU A 316 -1.49 -12.31 -10.16
C LEU A 316 -1.06 -13.79 -10.03
N LEU A 317 -1.14 -14.36 -8.84
CA LEU A 317 -0.88 -15.78 -8.59
C LEU A 317 -2.07 -16.70 -8.97
N GLY A 318 -3.11 -16.17 -9.62
CA GLY A 318 -4.26 -16.91 -10.11
C GLY A 318 -5.18 -17.43 -9.02
N LYS A 319 -5.30 -16.71 -7.89
CA LYS A 319 -6.17 -17.12 -6.78
C LYS A 319 -7.56 -16.51 -6.87
N PRO A 320 -8.62 -17.27 -6.53
CA PRO A 320 -9.91 -16.67 -6.23
C PRO A 320 -9.76 -15.70 -5.07
N VAL A 321 -10.31 -14.51 -5.23
CA VAL A 321 -10.23 -13.45 -4.22
C VAL A 321 -11.63 -13.03 -3.82
N ILE A 322 -11.87 -12.84 -2.53
CA ILE A 322 -13.08 -12.21 -1.99
C ILE A 322 -12.69 -11.07 -1.06
N ILE A 323 -13.30 -9.91 -1.29
CA ILE A 323 -13.10 -8.69 -0.47
C ILE A 323 -14.46 -8.16 -0.01
N THR A 324 -14.47 -7.37 1.04
CA THR A 324 -15.65 -6.58 1.46
C THR A 324 -15.89 -5.39 0.53
N ASP A 325 -17.13 -4.89 0.48
CA ASP A 325 -17.53 -3.71 -0.31
C ASP A 325 -17.15 -2.40 0.41
N PHE A 326 -15.84 -2.18 0.61
CA PHE A 326 -15.33 -0.90 1.08
C PHE A 326 -15.33 0.13 -0.06
N SER A 327 -15.25 1.41 0.25
CA SER A 327 -15.46 2.53 -0.68
C SER A 327 -14.67 2.46 -2.00
N THR A 328 -13.50 1.82 -1.99
CA THR A 328 -12.63 1.67 -3.18
C THR A 328 -12.68 0.25 -3.79
N ALA A 329 -13.53 -0.67 -3.28
CA ALA A 329 -13.57 -2.08 -3.68
C ALA A 329 -13.73 -2.28 -5.19
N HIS A 330 -14.64 -1.55 -5.83
CA HIS A 330 -14.89 -1.61 -7.27
C HIS A 330 -13.73 -1.10 -8.13
N SER A 331 -12.79 -0.33 -7.56
CA SER A 331 -11.53 0.03 -8.21
C SER A 331 -10.47 -1.06 -8.03
N GLN A 332 -10.66 -1.94 -7.05
CA GLN A 332 -9.74 -3.02 -6.71
C GLN A 332 -9.87 -4.22 -7.63
N LEU A 333 -11.10 -4.65 -7.90
CA LEU A 333 -11.39 -5.81 -8.74
C LEU A 333 -12.73 -5.65 -9.48
N ARG A 334 -12.94 -6.47 -10.49
CA ARG A 334 -14.21 -6.59 -11.23
C ARG A 334 -15.04 -7.70 -10.61
N ASP A 335 -16.11 -7.30 -9.90
CA ASP A 335 -16.96 -8.24 -9.18
C ASP A 335 -17.49 -9.37 -10.07
N GLY A 336 -17.40 -10.60 -9.57
CA GLY A 336 -17.83 -11.81 -10.25
C GLY A 336 -16.95 -12.24 -11.43
N ILE A 337 -15.89 -11.48 -11.80
CA ILE A 337 -14.99 -11.74 -12.95
C ILE A 337 -13.60 -12.13 -12.45
N ASP A 338 -12.84 -11.23 -11.82
CA ASP A 338 -11.49 -11.49 -11.33
C ASP A 338 -11.37 -11.48 -9.80
N GLY A 339 -12.53 -11.53 -9.12
CA GLY A 339 -12.73 -11.64 -7.69
C GLY A 339 -14.19 -11.44 -7.34
N MET A 340 -14.52 -11.46 -6.06
CA MET A 340 -15.85 -11.19 -5.54
C MET A 340 -15.82 -10.02 -4.57
N ILE A 341 -16.83 -9.14 -4.66
CA ILE A 341 -17.10 -8.08 -3.69
C ILE A 341 -18.33 -8.51 -2.88
N ALA A 342 -18.13 -8.74 -1.59
CA ALA A 342 -19.17 -9.18 -0.67
C ALA A 342 -19.63 -8.01 0.21
N PRO A 343 -20.88 -8.05 0.76
CA PRO A 343 -21.35 -7.02 1.67
C PRO A 343 -20.38 -6.73 2.81
N LEU A 344 -20.34 -5.48 3.27
CA LEU A 344 -19.43 -5.06 4.36
C LEU A 344 -19.88 -5.61 5.73
N ASP A 345 -21.16 -5.95 5.88
CA ASP A 345 -21.70 -6.51 7.11
C ASP A 345 -21.29 -7.98 7.31
N PHE A 346 -21.31 -8.41 8.58
CA PHE A 346 -20.84 -9.72 8.99
C PHE A 346 -21.58 -10.88 8.31
N ASP A 347 -22.91 -10.83 8.27
CA ASP A 347 -23.73 -11.94 7.77
C ASP A 347 -23.60 -12.05 6.24
N GLY A 348 -23.74 -10.94 5.53
CA GLY A 348 -23.61 -10.88 4.08
C GLY A 348 -22.22 -11.32 3.59
N PHE A 349 -21.15 -10.90 4.29
CA PHE A 349 -19.78 -11.34 3.95
C PHE A 349 -19.61 -12.85 4.19
N THR A 350 -20.11 -13.35 5.34
CA THR A 350 -20.01 -14.77 5.70
C THR A 350 -20.79 -15.65 4.71
N ASP A 351 -21.97 -15.22 4.29
CA ASP A 351 -22.80 -15.92 3.31
C ASP A 351 -22.14 -15.98 1.94
N ALA A 352 -21.58 -14.87 1.46
CA ALA A 352 -20.86 -14.81 0.20
C ALA A 352 -19.60 -15.70 0.21
N LEU A 353 -18.85 -15.70 1.32
CA LEU A 353 -17.67 -16.56 1.46
C LEU A 353 -18.07 -18.04 1.50
N ALA A 354 -19.14 -18.40 2.23
CA ALA A 354 -19.63 -19.77 2.28
C ALA A 354 -20.08 -20.26 0.89
N ALA A 355 -20.79 -19.42 0.14
CA ALA A 355 -21.19 -19.72 -1.24
C ALA A 355 -19.99 -19.93 -2.15
N LEU A 356 -18.97 -19.07 -2.06
CA LEU A 356 -17.74 -19.21 -2.85
C LEU A 356 -16.98 -20.49 -2.51
N ILE A 357 -16.91 -20.90 -1.23
CA ILE A 357 -16.25 -22.14 -0.82
C ILE A 357 -16.93 -23.37 -1.43
N GLN A 358 -18.25 -23.37 -1.56
CA GLN A 358 -19.03 -24.49 -2.10
C GLN A 358 -19.11 -24.52 -3.63
N ASP A 359 -18.82 -23.40 -4.29
CA ASP A 359 -18.96 -23.24 -5.74
C ASP A 359 -17.59 -23.41 -6.44
N ASN A 360 -17.23 -24.67 -6.72
CA ASN A 360 -15.98 -25.00 -7.43
C ASN A 360 -15.96 -24.42 -8.85
N GLU A 361 -17.11 -24.36 -9.54
CA GLU A 361 -17.19 -23.81 -10.90
C GLU A 361 -16.86 -22.31 -10.89
N LYS A 362 -17.42 -21.57 -9.95
CA LYS A 362 -17.10 -20.15 -9.74
C LYS A 362 -15.63 -19.93 -9.40
N GLN A 363 -15.07 -20.76 -8.51
CA GLN A 363 -13.64 -20.65 -8.17
C GLN A 363 -12.75 -20.85 -9.41
N GLU A 364 -13.04 -21.86 -10.26
CA GLU A 364 -12.26 -22.09 -11.47
C GLU A 364 -12.45 -20.98 -12.50
N ALA A 365 -13.64 -20.41 -12.63
CA ALA A 365 -13.90 -19.25 -13.49
C ALA A 365 -13.08 -18.03 -13.04
N LEU A 366 -13.04 -17.73 -11.72
CA LEU A 366 -12.23 -16.64 -11.16
C LEU A 366 -10.72 -16.88 -11.38
N LYS A 367 -10.24 -18.12 -11.18
CA LYS A 367 -8.84 -18.50 -11.44
C LYS A 367 -8.47 -18.29 -12.91
N ALA A 368 -9.33 -18.71 -13.84
CA ALA A 368 -9.12 -18.57 -15.27
C ALA A 368 -9.05 -17.09 -15.68
N ALA A 369 -9.97 -16.26 -15.17
CA ALA A 369 -9.97 -14.83 -15.42
C ALA A 369 -8.72 -14.14 -14.83
N CYS A 370 -8.28 -14.54 -13.63
CA CYS A 370 -7.04 -14.03 -13.05
C CYS A 370 -5.81 -14.38 -13.89
N ARG A 371 -5.72 -15.62 -14.41
CA ARG A 371 -4.58 -16.04 -15.27
C ARG A 371 -4.55 -15.30 -16.62
N SER A 372 -5.71 -14.91 -17.15
CA SER A 372 -5.80 -14.20 -18.43
C SER A 372 -5.67 -12.67 -18.32
N THR A 373 -5.65 -12.12 -17.11
CA THR A 373 -5.57 -10.67 -16.86
C THR A 373 -4.14 -10.27 -16.51
N ASP A 374 -3.66 -9.17 -17.10
CA ASP A 374 -2.39 -8.58 -16.68
C ASP A 374 -2.61 -7.66 -15.47
N PHE A 375 -2.13 -8.08 -14.31
CA PHE A 375 -2.19 -7.33 -13.06
C PHE A 375 -0.91 -6.54 -12.77
N THR A 376 0.11 -6.57 -13.64
CA THR A 376 1.39 -5.92 -13.38
C THR A 376 1.29 -4.41 -13.37
N GLN A 377 0.37 -3.84 -14.15
CA GLN A 377 0.20 -2.40 -14.35
C GLN A 377 1.47 -1.70 -14.85
N TYR A 378 2.34 -2.39 -15.60
CA TYR A 378 3.61 -1.81 -16.10
C TYR A 378 3.41 -0.59 -17.01
N LYS A 379 2.23 -0.44 -17.62
CA LYS A 379 1.87 0.76 -18.40
C LYS A 379 1.86 2.03 -17.56
N GLU A 380 1.61 1.91 -16.25
CA GLU A 380 1.62 3.05 -15.34
C GLU A 380 3.03 3.68 -15.21
N ALA A 381 4.09 2.87 -15.38
CA ALA A 381 5.47 3.38 -15.40
C ALA A 381 5.73 4.38 -16.54
N GLU A 382 4.97 4.33 -17.64
CA GLU A 382 5.08 5.28 -18.74
C GLU A 382 4.67 6.70 -18.32
N LYS A 383 3.73 6.83 -17.36
CA LYS A 383 3.36 8.13 -16.80
C LYS A 383 4.55 8.79 -16.11
N ILE A 384 5.40 7.99 -15.44
CA ILE A 384 6.60 8.50 -14.77
C ILE A 384 7.59 9.09 -15.77
N LEU A 385 7.73 8.46 -16.94
CA LEU A 385 8.57 8.98 -18.02
C LEU A 385 8.02 10.31 -18.55
N ARG A 386 6.70 10.42 -18.72
CA ARG A 386 6.05 11.66 -19.15
C ARG A 386 6.19 12.79 -18.12
N PHE A 387 6.19 12.48 -16.82
CA PHE A 387 6.48 13.47 -15.77
C PHE A 387 7.89 14.05 -15.93
N ALA A 388 8.89 13.23 -16.25
CA ALA A 388 10.26 13.67 -16.48
C ALA A 388 10.40 14.61 -17.70
N GLU A 389 9.46 14.51 -18.66
CA GLU A 389 9.37 15.38 -19.85
C GLU A 389 8.47 16.61 -19.65
N GLY A 390 7.74 16.67 -18.51
CA GLY A 390 6.76 17.72 -18.25
C GLY A 390 5.51 17.64 -19.11
N ARG A 391 5.16 16.44 -19.59
CA ARG A 391 4.07 16.22 -20.57
C ARG A 391 2.77 15.69 -19.97
N GLU A 392 2.77 15.24 -18.72
CA GLU A 392 1.55 14.75 -18.08
C GLU A 392 0.81 15.90 -17.40
N SER A 393 -0.48 16.00 -17.65
CA SER A 393 -1.35 16.97 -16.99
C SER A 393 -2.72 16.39 -16.70
N TYR A 394 -3.47 16.98 -15.76
CA TYR A 394 -4.86 16.61 -15.47
C TYR A 394 -5.74 16.54 -16.72
N ALA A 395 -5.55 17.49 -17.66
CA ALA A 395 -6.33 17.52 -18.91
C ALA A 395 -6.01 16.34 -19.84
N GLU A 396 -4.81 15.78 -19.80
CA GLU A 396 -4.42 14.60 -20.57
C GLU A 396 -4.91 13.32 -19.92
N ASP A 397 -4.87 13.23 -18.60
CA ASP A 397 -5.43 12.12 -17.81
C ASP A 397 -6.95 12.01 -18.04
N GLN A 398 -7.68 13.12 -18.00
CA GLN A 398 -9.12 13.19 -18.31
C GLN A 398 -9.44 12.76 -19.75
N ARG A 399 -8.65 13.18 -20.73
CA ARG A 399 -8.82 12.73 -22.13
C ARG A 399 -8.57 11.25 -22.28
N HIS A 400 -7.56 10.73 -21.64
CA HIS A 400 -7.23 9.31 -21.67
C HIS A 400 -8.32 8.46 -20.99
N CYS A 401 -8.84 8.86 -19.86
CA CYS A 401 -9.96 8.20 -19.16
C CYS A 401 -11.26 8.25 -20.01
N ALA A 402 -11.57 9.38 -20.62
CA ALA A 402 -12.75 9.53 -21.50
C ALA A 402 -12.63 8.64 -22.75
N ASP A 403 -11.45 8.53 -23.36
CA ASP A 403 -11.21 7.65 -24.49
C ASP A 403 -11.28 6.17 -24.12
N LEU A 404 -10.79 5.78 -22.94
CA LEU A 404 -10.93 4.41 -22.44
C LEU A 404 -12.40 4.05 -22.18
N GLN A 405 -13.19 4.96 -21.61
CA GLN A 405 -14.63 4.77 -21.41
C GLN A 405 -15.37 4.65 -22.76
N ARG A 406 -15.08 5.50 -23.73
CA ARG A 406 -15.66 5.42 -25.09
C ARG A 406 -15.31 4.11 -25.79
N ARG A 407 -14.07 3.62 -25.66
CA ARG A 407 -13.64 2.32 -26.22
C ARG A 407 -14.32 1.14 -25.53
N LYS A 408 -14.58 1.22 -24.21
CA LYS A 408 -15.33 0.18 -23.49
C LYS A 408 -16.80 0.14 -23.94
N ILE A 409 -17.46 1.30 -24.10
CA ILE A 409 -18.84 1.39 -24.58
C ILE A 409 -18.93 0.88 -26.03
N SER A 410 -18.00 1.23 -26.92
CA SER A 410 -18.01 0.76 -28.30
C SER A 410 -17.72 -0.74 -28.47
N ARG A 411 -17.09 -1.40 -27.48
CA ARG A 411 -16.90 -2.86 -27.45
C ARG A 411 -18.07 -3.62 -26.83
N ALA A 412 -18.89 -2.95 -26.00
CA ALA A 412 -20.09 -3.55 -25.40
C ALA A 412 -21.32 -3.49 -26.34
N VAL A 413 -21.24 -2.74 -27.44
CA VAL A 413 -22.32 -2.55 -28.46
C VAL A 413 -22.03 -3.36 -29.75
N ARG A 414 -20.92 -4.08 -29.78
CA ARG A 414 -20.61 -5.08 -30.80
C ARG A 414 -20.61 -6.48 -30.20
#